data_9bc806d41a1c99bd1d5a8edbc6491da8
#
_entry.id   9bc806d41a1c99bd1d5a8edbc6491da8
#
_cell.length_a   1.000
_cell.length_b   1.000
_cell.length_c   1.000
_cell.angle_alpha   90.00
_cell.angle_beta   90.00
_cell.angle_gamma   90.00
#
_symmetry.space_group_name_H-M   'P 1'
#
loop_
_entity.id
_entity.type
_entity.pdbx_description
1 polymer ?
#
loop_
_entity_poly.entity_id
_entity_poly.type
_entity_poly.pdbx_seq_one_letter_code
_entity_poly.pdbx_strand_id
1 'polypeptide(L)'
;MLKRLVLPIAAVLILAAAAVAFALRGHAPAEPRTVRMSMREYAFNRTNPTFRFEPGERIHFIVTNDESTNVLHNFRIVGMNVDCGPPMKPGETREVTVTMPKSGEFAYTCCTHPGMGGTMVVTKK
;
A
#
# COMPACT_ATOMS: atom_id res chain seq x y z
N MET A 1 32.61 -45.25 38.02
CA MET A 1 31.17 -45.32 37.74
C MET A 1 30.76 -44.11 36.90
N LEU A 2 30.52 -44.31 35.61
CA LEU A 2 30.10 -43.21 34.69
C LEU A 2 28.57 -43.09 34.79
N LYS A 3 28.07 -42.06 35.47
CA LYS A 3 26.64 -41.77 35.49
C LYS A 3 26.26 -41.22 34.09
N ARG A 4 25.63 -42.09 33.28
CA ARG A 4 25.05 -41.65 32.00
C ARG A 4 23.90 -40.68 32.30
N LEU A 5 24.09 -39.43 31.94
CA LEU A 5 23.06 -38.39 31.98
C LEU A 5 22.07 -38.68 30.84
N VAL A 6 20.99 -39.40 31.16
CA VAL A 6 19.91 -39.62 30.20
C VAL A 6 19.03 -38.37 30.26
N LEU A 7 19.25 -37.43 29.33
CA LEU A 7 18.26 -36.35 29.12
C LEU A 7 16.96 -37.03 28.65
N PRO A 8 15.82 -36.68 29.25
CA PRO A 8 14.55 -37.26 28.83
C PRO A 8 14.23 -36.77 27.37
N ILE A 9 14.02 -37.75 26.50
CA ILE A 9 13.65 -37.54 25.08
C ILE A 9 12.47 -36.58 24.94
N ALA A 10 11.59 -36.51 25.92
CA ALA A 10 10.49 -35.57 25.98
C ALA A 10 10.93 -34.07 25.95
N ALA A 11 12.05 -33.72 26.59
CA ALA A 11 12.53 -32.33 26.60
C ALA A 11 13.06 -31.90 25.24
N VAL A 12 13.66 -32.82 24.47
CA VAL A 12 14.13 -32.53 23.10
C VAL A 12 12.97 -32.35 22.14
N LEU A 13 11.91 -33.14 22.27
CA LEU A 13 10.70 -33.00 21.43
C LEU A 13 9.93 -31.71 21.68
N ILE A 14 9.89 -31.23 22.93
CA ILE A 14 9.22 -29.95 23.27
C ILE A 14 10.01 -28.77 22.68
N LEU A 15 11.33 -28.79 22.74
CA LEU A 15 12.17 -27.75 22.15
C LEU A 15 12.08 -27.71 20.63
N ALA A 16 12.02 -28.88 19.97
CA ALA A 16 11.84 -28.98 18.54
C ALA A 16 10.46 -28.44 18.08
N ALA A 17 9.39 -28.76 18.83
CA ALA A 17 8.05 -28.27 18.54
C ALA A 17 7.94 -26.73 18.71
N ALA A 18 8.59 -26.18 19.73
CA ALA A 18 8.63 -24.72 19.94
C ALA A 18 9.40 -23.99 18.84
N ALA A 19 10.51 -24.56 18.36
CA ALA A 19 11.29 -23.99 17.25
C ALA A 19 10.51 -24.01 15.93
N VAL A 20 9.77 -25.07 15.64
CA VAL A 20 8.91 -25.18 14.45
C VAL A 20 7.73 -24.20 14.53
N ALA A 21 7.11 -24.05 15.70
CA ALA A 21 6.03 -23.10 15.91
C ALA A 21 6.50 -21.64 15.77
N PHE A 22 7.75 -21.32 16.12
CA PHE A 22 8.34 -20.01 15.92
C PHE A 22 8.69 -19.75 14.45
N ALA A 23 9.17 -20.75 13.72
CA ALA A 23 9.47 -20.66 12.30
C ALA A 23 8.20 -20.54 11.43
N LEU A 24 7.06 -21.09 11.88
CA LEU A 24 5.76 -21.02 11.21
C LEU A 24 4.98 -19.74 11.55
N ARG A 25 5.46 -18.90 12.46
CA ARG A 25 4.99 -17.52 12.59
C ARG A 25 5.49 -16.73 11.40
N GLY A 26 4.87 -16.98 10.23
CA GLY A 26 5.06 -16.16 9.05
C GLY A 26 4.97 -14.70 9.47
N HIS A 27 5.90 -13.89 9.00
CA HIS A 27 5.84 -12.44 9.20
C HIS A 27 4.46 -11.98 8.76
N ALA A 28 3.67 -11.47 9.70
CA ALA A 28 2.42 -10.80 9.33
C ALA A 28 2.78 -9.74 8.27
N PRO A 29 2.02 -9.65 7.16
CA PRO A 29 2.31 -8.62 6.17
C PRO A 29 2.40 -7.27 6.86
N ALA A 30 3.43 -6.49 6.56
CA ALA A 30 3.58 -5.16 7.11
C ALA A 30 2.29 -4.36 6.85
N GLU A 31 1.83 -3.61 7.84
CA GLU A 31 0.68 -2.73 7.70
C GLU A 31 0.92 -1.76 6.54
N PRO A 32 -0.09 -1.51 5.69
CA PRO A 32 0.08 -0.59 4.57
C PRO A 32 0.32 0.85 5.08
N ARG A 33 1.26 1.55 4.44
CA ARG A 33 1.44 2.98 4.67
C ARG A 33 0.27 3.75 4.06
N THR A 34 -0.39 4.58 4.85
CA THR A 34 -1.51 5.40 4.38
C THR A 34 -1.02 6.67 3.70
N VAL A 35 -1.52 6.92 2.49
CA VAL A 35 -1.33 8.16 1.74
C VAL A 35 -2.68 8.81 1.52
N ARG A 36 -2.87 10.02 2.07
CA ARG A 36 -4.09 10.81 1.89
C ARG A 36 -3.91 11.78 0.73
N MET A 37 -4.91 11.83 -0.13
CA MET A 37 -4.93 12.72 -1.29
C MET A 37 -6.27 13.47 -1.33
N SER A 38 -6.19 14.77 -1.55
CA SER A 38 -7.37 15.60 -1.87
C SER A 38 -7.41 15.88 -3.37
N MET A 39 -8.61 16.00 -3.92
CA MET A 39 -8.85 16.45 -5.27
C MET A 39 -9.63 17.77 -5.22
N ARG A 40 -9.01 18.83 -5.66
CA ARG A 40 -9.60 20.16 -5.65
C ARG A 40 -8.97 21.06 -6.72
N GLU A 41 -9.77 21.92 -7.33
CA GLU A 41 -9.30 22.90 -8.32
C GLU A 41 -8.48 22.25 -9.45
N TYR A 42 -8.94 21.08 -9.92
CA TYR A 42 -8.28 20.31 -10.99
C TYR A 42 -6.86 19.82 -10.65
N ALA A 43 -6.56 19.64 -9.36
CA ALA A 43 -5.29 19.12 -8.90
C ALA A 43 -5.44 18.14 -7.75
N PHE A 44 -4.52 17.18 -7.64
CA PHE A 44 -4.30 16.37 -6.44
C PHE A 44 -3.41 17.15 -5.49
N ASN A 45 -3.80 17.24 -4.20
CA ASN A 45 -3.06 17.96 -3.16
C ASN A 45 -2.59 19.36 -3.62
N ARG A 46 -3.39 20.05 -4.44
CA ARG A 46 -3.16 21.39 -5.05
C ARG A 46 -2.02 21.47 -6.06
N THR A 47 -1.06 20.56 -6.09
CA THR A 47 0.18 20.68 -6.88
C THR A 47 0.49 19.47 -7.76
N ASN A 48 -0.36 18.44 -7.76
CA ASN A 48 -0.09 17.16 -8.42
C ASN A 48 1.31 16.60 -8.04
N PRO A 49 1.57 16.33 -6.76
CA PRO A 49 2.92 16.02 -6.28
C PRO A 49 3.47 14.72 -6.86
N THR A 50 4.80 14.62 -6.89
CA THR A 50 5.48 13.34 -7.13
C THR A 50 5.58 12.57 -5.82
N PHE A 51 5.03 11.37 -5.78
CA PHE A 51 5.19 10.43 -4.66
C PHE A 51 6.37 9.50 -4.90
N ARG A 52 7.05 9.11 -3.81
CA ARG A 52 8.16 8.15 -3.86
C ARG A 52 7.87 6.97 -2.95
N PHE A 53 8.08 5.77 -3.48
CA PHE A 53 7.82 4.50 -2.81
C PHE A 53 8.97 3.54 -3.00
N GLU A 54 9.02 2.52 -2.14
CA GLU A 54 9.94 1.39 -2.27
C GLU A 54 9.27 0.20 -2.98
N PRO A 55 10.04 -0.62 -3.71
CA PRO A 55 9.52 -1.85 -4.31
C PRO A 55 8.89 -2.76 -3.25
N GLY A 56 7.70 -3.28 -3.55
CA GLY A 56 6.97 -4.18 -2.65
C GLY A 56 6.25 -3.48 -1.49
N GLU A 57 6.39 -2.17 -1.34
CA GLU A 57 5.69 -1.40 -0.31
C GLU A 57 4.18 -1.48 -0.52
N ARG A 58 3.42 -1.74 0.54
CA ARG A 58 1.95 -1.70 0.50
C ARG A 58 1.47 -0.31 0.84
N ILE A 59 0.70 0.29 -0.05
CA ILE A 59 0.17 1.64 0.12
C ILE A 59 -1.35 1.62 0.14
N HIS A 60 -1.92 2.23 1.15
CA HIS A 60 -3.35 2.50 1.27
C HIS A 60 -3.61 3.95 0.92
N PHE A 61 -4.13 4.19 -0.29
CA PHE A 61 -4.57 5.51 -0.73
C PHE A 61 -5.98 5.79 -0.23
N ILE A 62 -6.15 6.96 0.38
CA ILE A 62 -7.43 7.54 0.76
C ILE A 62 -7.58 8.84 -0.03
N VAL A 63 -8.42 8.82 -1.07
CA VAL A 63 -8.57 9.91 -2.03
C VAL A 63 -9.94 10.54 -1.85
N THR A 64 -9.98 11.82 -1.49
CA THR A 64 -11.22 12.55 -1.21
C THR A 64 -11.44 13.65 -2.26
N ASN A 65 -12.65 13.74 -2.80
CA ASN A 65 -13.06 14.91 -3.57
C ASN A 65 -13.39 16.06 -2.60
N ASP A 66 -12.48 17.02 -2.51
CA ASP A 66 -12.52 18.16 -1.57
C ASP A 66 -12.99 19.46 -2.28
N GLU A 67 -13.78 19.33 -3.35
CA GLU A 67 -14.35 20.46 -4.05
C GLU A 67 -15.45 21.15 -3.22
N SER A 68 -15.51 22.47 -3.34
CA SER A 68 -16.59 23.29 -2.78
C SER A 68 -17.78 23.45 -3.73
N THR A 69 -17.62 23.05 -4.98
CA THR A 69 -18.62 23.13 -6.05
C THR A 69 -18.93 21.73 -6.59
N ASN A 70 -19.96 21.59 -7.40
CA ASN A 70 -20.41 20.28 -7.89
C ASN A 70 -19.50 19.72 -9.02
N VAL A 71 -18.19 19.75 -8.81
CA VAL A 71 -17.19 19.19 -9.73
C VAL A 71 -16.93 17.74 -9.34
N LEU A 72 -17.06 16.84 -10.30
CA LEU A 72 -16.82 15.42 -10.13
C LEU A 72 -15.38 15.08 -10.46
N HIS A 73 -14.76 14.25 -9.64
CA HIS A 73 -13.41 13.72 -9.87
C HIS A 73 -13.39 12.21 -9.79
N ASN A 74 -12.37 11.59 -10.35
CA ASN A 74 -12.05 10.20 -10.11
C ASN A 74 -10.54 9.98 -10.00
N PHE A 75 -10.13 8.75 -9.68
CA PHE A 75 -8.75 8.43 -9.42
C PHE A 75 -8.35 7.14 -10.11
N ARG A 76 -7.23 7.17 -10.83
CA ARG A 76 -6.63 6.02 -11.50
C ARG A 76 -5.13 6.01 -11.29
N ILE A 77 -4.54 4.83 -11.22
CA ILE A 77 -3.08 4.63 -11.32
C ILE A 77 -2.82 3.82 -12.57
N VAL A 78 -2.15 4.44 -13.54
CA VAL A 78 -1.86 3.82 -14.83
C VAL A 78 -0.85 2.68 -14.65
N GLY A 79 -1.17 1.49 -15.17
CA GLY A 79 -0.29 0.33 -15.09
C GLY A 79 -0.29 -0.45 -13.77
N MET A 80 -1.20 -0.09 -12.82
CA MET A 80 -1.29 -0.74 -11.51
C MET A 80 -2.67 -1.33 -11.20
N ASN A 81 -3.48 -1.59 -12.20
CA ASN A 81 -4.82 -2.17 -12.05
C ASN A 81 -5.75 -1.38 -11.10
N VAL A 82 -5.58 -0.06 -11.08
CA VAL A 82 -6.45 0.88 -10.39
C VAL A 82 -7.14 1.74 -11.44
N ASP A 83 -8.35 1.34 -11.81
CA ASP A 83 -9.15 2.02 -12.83
C ASP A 83 -9.88 3.24 -12.27
N CYS A 84 -10.39 4.08 -13.18
CA CYS A 84 -11.08 5.34 -12.85
C CYS A 84 -12.20 5.17 -11.83
N GLY A 85 -12.96 4.10 -11.94
CA GLY A 85 -14.19 3.91 -11.16
C GLY A 85 -15.25 4.97 -11.46
N PRO A 86 -16.39 4.92 -10.76
CA PRO A 86 -17.41 5.95 -10.87
C PRO A 86 -16.87 7.30 -10.37
N PRO A 87 -17.29 8.42 -10.99
CA PRO A 87 -16.91 9.75 -10.53
C PRO A 87 -17.42 10.00 -9.11
N MET A 88 -16.56 10.58 -8.28
CA MET A 88 -16.85 10.96 -6.90
C MET A 88 -17.43 12.38 -6.86
N LYS A 89 -18.51 12.56 -6.10
CA LYS A 89 -19.07 13.86 -5.78
C LYS A 89 -18.24 14.57 -4.69
N PRO A 90 -18.37 15.89 -4.53
CA PRO A 90 -17.79 16.59 -3.41
C PRO A 90 -18.09 15.92 -2.06
N GLY A 91 -17.06 15.74 -1.24
CA GLY A 91 -17.13 15.06 0.05
C GLY A 91 -16.99 13.54 -0.01
N GLU A 92 -17.09 12.92 -1.19
CA GLU A 92 -16.90 11.47 -1.32
C GLU A 92 -15.42 11.08 -1.28
N THR A 93 -15.17 9.92 -0.71
CA THR A 93 -13.84 9.33 -0.56
C THR A 93 -13.80 7.96 -1.20
N ARG A 94 -12.68 7.65 -1.87
CA ARG A 94 -12.36 6.33 -2.38
C ARG A 94 -11.08 5.83 -1.72
N GLU A 95 -11.11 4.58 -1.32
CA GLU A 95 -9.96 3.91 -0.73
C GLU A 95 -9.48 2.78 -1.64
N VAL A 96 -8.18 2.66 -1.81
CA VAL A 96 -7.56 1.60 -2.59
C VAL A 96 -6.22 1.23 -2.01
N THR A 97 -5.97 -0.08 -1.86
CA THR A 97 -4.69 -0.59 -1.40
C THR A 97 -3.97 -1.27 -2.56
N VAL A 98 -2.72 -0.88 -2.79
CA VAL A 98 -1.87 -1.45 -3.84
C VAL A 98 -0.53 -1.90 -3.27
N THR A 99 0.09 -2.86 -3.92
CA THR A 99 1.49 -3.22 -3.68
C THR A 99 2.34 -2.62 -4.79
N MET A 100 3.36 -1.84 -4.41
CA MET A 100 4.24 -1.18 -5.37
C MET A 100 5.02 -2.21 -6.18
N PRO A 101 5.16 -2.03 -7.50
CA PRO A 101 5.92 -2.92 -8.36
C PRO A 101 7.44 -2.86 -8.04
N LYS A 102 8.26 -3.61 -8.79
CA LYS A 102 9.71 -3.70 -8.52
C LYS A 102 10.45 -2.37 -8.70
N SER A 103 10.09 -1.60 -9.72
CA SER A 103 10.63 -0.26 -9.99
C SER A 103 9.86 0.38 -11.16
N GLY A 104 10.05 1.67 -11.35
CA GLY A 104 9.50 2.41 -12.48
C GLY A 104 8.80 3.70 -12.08
N GLU A 105 8.27 4.37 -13.09
CA GLU A 105 7.44 5.56 -12.93
C GLU A 105 6.01 5.24 -13.39
N PHE A 106 5.04 5.63 -12.59
CA PHE A 106 3.62 5.38 -12.82
C PHE A 106 2.85 6.67 -12.69
N ALA A 107 1.99 6.98 -13.65
CA ALA A 107 1.12 8.13 -13.55
C ALA A 107 -0.11 7.82 -12.68
N TYR A 108 -0.50 8.75 -11.83
CA TYR A 108 -1.84 8.80 -11.27
C TYR A 108 -2.60 9.99 -11.88
N THR A 109 -3.88 9.80 -12.18
CA THR A 109 -4.65 10.79 -12.92
C THR A 109 -6.11 10.83 -12.49
N CYS A 110 -6.77 11.96 -12.79
CA CYS A 110 -8.21 12.04 -12.90
C CYS A 110 -8.62 11.75 -14.36
N CYS A 111 -9.55 10.83 -14.59
CA CYS A 111 -9.92 10.43 -15.94
C CYS A 111 -10.82 11.45 -16.64
N THR A 112 -11.55 12.28 -15.88
CA THR A 112 -12.48 13.27 -16.38
C THR A 112 -11.82 14.63 -16.67
N HIS A 113 -10.63 14.86 -16.13
CA HIS A 113 -9.93 16.13 -16.26
C HIS A 113 -8.51 15.95 -16.80
N PRO A 114 -8.30 16.06 -18.11
CA PRO A 114 -6.96 16.01 -18.72
C PRO A 114 -5.99 16.99 -18.05
N GLY A 115 -4.77 16.51 -17.76
CA GLY A 115 -3.75 17.32 -17.07
C GLY A 115 -3.81 17.30 -15.54
N MET A 116 -4.89 16.79 -14.95
CA MET A 116 -4.97 16.55 -13.51
C MET A 116 -4.33 15.22 -13.17
N GLY A 117 -3.17 15.23 -12.58
CA GLY A 117 -2.41 14.03 -12.21
C GLY A 117 -0.94 14.32 -11.95
N GLY A 118 -0.22 13.31 -11.49
CA GLY A 118 1.20 13.39 -11.16
C GLY A 118 1.88 12.04 -11.31
N THR A 119 3.05 11.90 -10.73
CA THR A 119 3.93 10.74 -10.89
C THR A 119 4.16 10.03 -9.56
N MET A 120 4.19 8.71 -9.61
CA MET A 120 4.68 7.84 -8.55
C MET A 120 5.99 7.21 -9.00
N VAL A 121 7.07 7.42 -8.27
CA VAL A 121 8.39 6.86 -8.54
C VAL A 121 8.64 5.73 -7.57
N VAL A 122 8.87 4.53 -8.09
CA VAL A 122 9.21 3.35 -7.30
C VAL A 122 10.67 3.02 -7.52
N THR A 123 11.48 3.15 -6.48
CA THR A 123 12.93 2.90 -6.53
C THR A 123 13.44 2.44 -5.17
N LYS A 124 14.48 1.61 -5.17
CA LYS A 124 15.22 1.30 -3.95
C LYS A 124 15.96 2.55 -3.48
N LYS A 125 15.99 2.75 -2.18
CA LYS A 125 16.88 3.74 -1.55
C LYS A 125 18.34 3.30 -1.63
#